data_7536bfc5bacbd8a840b2dfab5fe07bc5
#
_entry.id   7536bfc5bacbd8a840b2dfab5fe07bc5
#
_cell.length_a   1.000
_cell.length_b   1.000
_cell.length_c   1.000
_cell.angle_alpha   90.00
_cell.angle_beta   90.00
_cell.angle_gamma   90.00
#
_symmetry.space_group_name_H-M   'P 1'
#
loop_
_entity.id
_entity.type
_entity.pdbx_description
1 polymer ?
#
loop_
_entity_poly.entity_id
_entity_poly.type
_entity_poly.pdbx_seq_one_letter_code
_entity_poly.pdbx_strand_id
1 'polypeptide(L)' 'MHDFQKRAITVQGRFMAPVCIGAPAFIREANGYRKTSTVCAVLLDIPQITVIETQNSVYSIQKM' A
#
# COMPACT_ATOMS: atom_id res chain seq x y z
N MET A 1 14.52 -11.46 -21.75
CA MET A 1 13.57 -11.16 -20.72
C MET A 1 14.16 -10.17 -19.71
N HIS A 2 13.40 -9.26 -19.26
CA HIS A 2 13.88 -8.37 -18.23
C HIS A 2 12.91 -8.39 -17.06
N ASP A 3 13.49 -8.21 -15.89
CA ASP A 3 12.71 -8.19 -14.68
C ASP A 3 12.03 -6.86 -14.54
N PHE A 4 10.76 -6.95 -14.28
CA PHE A 4 9.99 -5.76 -13.99
C PHE A 4 9.92 -5.63 -12.48
N GLN A 5 10.62 -4.64 -11.96
CA GLN A 5 10.63 -4.40 -10.52
C GLN A 5 9.74 -3.25 -10.19
N LYS A 6 8.85 -3.48 -9.25
CA LYS A 6 8.00 -2.44 -8.74
C LYS A 6 8.75 -1.64 -7.69
N ARG A 7 8.38 -0.39 -7.59
CA ARG A 7 8.95 0.50 -6.60
C ARG A 7 8.51 0.08 -5.19
N ALA A 8 9.45 0.06 -4.26
CA ALA A 8 9.16 -0.20 -2.86
C ALA A 8 9.02 1.13 -2.13
N ILE A 9 7.88 1.33 -1.47
CA ILE A 9 7.56 2.59 -0.81
C ILE A 9 7.14 2.28 0.62
N THR A 10 7.77 2.95 1.59
CA THR A 10 7.41 2.84 3.00
C THR A 10 6.63 4.06 3.40
N VAL A 11 5.50 3.85 4.05
CA VAL A 11 4.58 4.90 4.47
C VAL A 11 4.22 4.68 5.92
N GLN A 12 4.14 5.77 6.68
CA GLN A 12 3.57 5.73 8.03
C GLN A 12 2.17 6.34 7.97
N GLY A 13 1.17 5.59 8.41
CA GLY A 13 -0.18 6.10 8.36
C GLY A 13 -1.20 5.02 8.66
N ARG A 14 -2.41 5.27 8.25
CA ARG A 14 -3.51 4.32 8.40
C ARG A 14 -4.38 4.33 7.17
N PHE A 15 -5.02 3.22 6.91
CA PHE A 15 -5.98 3.15 5.83
C PHE A 15 -7.24 3.91 6.23
N MET A 16 -7.78 4.67 5.28
CA MET A 16 -9.01 5.42 5.48
C MET A 16 -10.25 4.56 5.26
N ALA A 17 -10.07 3.42 4.62
CA ALA A 17 -11.12 2.46 4.34
C ALA A 17 -10.48 1.08 4.23
N PRO A 18 -11.26 0.00 4.35
CA PRO A 18 -10.69 -1.34 4.16
C PRO A 18 -10.03 -1.48 2.80
N VAL A 19 -8.90 -2.17 2.76
CA VAL A 19 -8.19 -2.44 1.51
C VAL A 19 -8.96 -3.49 0.73
N CYS A 20 -9.18 -3.20 -0.56
CA CYS A 20 -9.87 -4.12 -1.45
C CYS A 20 -9.01 -4.38 -2.67
N ILE A 21 -8.80 -5.65 -2.98
CA ILE A 21 -8.13 -6.02 -4.23
C ILE A 21 -9.01 -5.58 -5.38
N GLY A 22 -8.41 -4.96 -6.38
CA GLY A 22 -9.13 -4.43 -7.53
C GLY A 22 -9.49 -2.96 -7.41
N ALA A 23 -9.13 -2.32 -6.30
CA ALA A 23 -9.39 -0.90 -6.09
C ALA A 23 -8.16 -0.22 -5.51
N PRO A 24 -8.03 1.10 -5.67
CA PRO A 24 -6.95 1.84 -5.02
C PRO A 24 -7.10 1.83 -3.51
N ALA A 25 -5.99 1.92 -2.79
CA ALA A 25 -6.01 2.14 -1.35
C ALA A 25 -5.83 3.61 -1.05
N PHE A 26 -6.45 4.06 0.03
CA PHE A 26 -6.35 5.43 0.50
C PHE A 26 -5.71 5.41 1.88
N ILE A 27 -4.60 6.12 2.01
CA ILE A 27 -3.80 6.12 3.22
C ILE A 27 -3.73 7.53 3.76
N ARG A 28 -4.04 7.68 5.04
CA ARG A 28 -3.87 8.96 5.71
C ARG A 28 -2.49 8.98 6.36
N GLU A 29 -1.69 9.96 5.96
CA GLU A 29 -0.37 10.23 6.53
C GLU A 29 -0.44 11.50 7.38
N ALA A 30 0.66 11.78 8.08
CA ALA A 30 0.72 12.96 8.93
C ALA A 30 0.46 14.25 8.15
N ASN A 31 0.91 14.31 6.90
CA ASN A 31 0.85 15.53 6.10
C ASN A 31 -0.20 15.49 5.00
N GLY A 32 -1.11 14.52 5.03
CA GLY A 32 -2.14 14.47 4.01
C GLY A 32 -2.57 13.06 3.67
N TYR A 33 -2.98 12.88 2.44
CA TYR A 33 -3.53 11.62 1.95
C TYR A 33 -2.70 11.11 0.81
N ARG A 34 -2.67 9.79 0.70
CA ARG A 34 -2.05 9.13 -0.44
C ARG A 34 -3.05 8.16 -1.05
N LYS A 35 -3.21 8.24 -2.36
CA LYS A 35 -4.00 7.28 -3.12
C LYS A 35 -3.03 6.42 -3.92
N THR A 36 -3.16 5.11 -3.78
CA THR A 36 -2.31 4.18 -4.51
C THR A 36 -2.93 3.86 -5.87
N SER A 37 -2.15 3.21 -6.74
CA SER A 37 -2.74 2.53 -7.88
C SER A 37 -3.53 1.32 -7.38
N THR A 38 -4.16 0.61 -8.30
CA THR A 38 -5.03 -0.51 -7.96
C THR A 38 -4.27 -1.58 -7.18
N VAL A 39 -4.83 -2.00 -6.06
CA VAL A 39 -4.25 -3.06 -5.23
C VAL A 39 -4.42 -4.40 -5.92
N CYS A 40 -3.33 -5.13 -6.07
CA CYS A 40 -3.30 -6.44 -6.70
C CYS A 40 -3.28 -7.56 -5.68
N ALA A 41 -2.63 -7.33 -4.53
CA ALA A 41 -2.49 -8.36 -3.51
C ALA A 41 -2.20 -7.73 -2.16
N VAL A 42 -2.57 -8.42 -1.09
CA VAL A 42 -2.15 -8.09 0.26
C VAL A 42 -1.11 -9.14 0.64
N LEU A 43 0.13 -8.71 0.81
CA LEU A 43 1.24 -9.62 1.03
C LEU A 43 1.48 -9.91 2.50
N LEU A 44 1.13 -8.96 3.37
CA LEU A 44 1.27 -9.10 4.81
C LEU A 44 0.27 -8.18 5.47
N ASP A 45 -0.38 -8.67 6.53
CA ASP A 45 -1.31 -7.83 7.28
C ASP A 45 -1.25 -8.24 8.74
N ILE A 46 -0.41 -7.54 9.48
CA ILE A 46 -0.30 -7.72 10.94
C ILE A 46 -0.62 -6.37 11.59
N PRO A 47 -0.85 -6.34 12.92
CA PRO A 47 -1.26 -5.08 13.55
C PRO A 47 -0.33 -3.90 13.32
N GLN A 48 0.96 -4.14 13.20
CA GLN A 48 1.94 -3.06 13.06
C GLN A 48 2.17 -2.64 11.62
N ILE A 49 2.04 -3.57 10.68
CA ILE A 49 2.43 -3.32 9.29
C ILE A 49 1.46 -4.03 8.36
N THR A 50 1.09 -3.36 7.29
CA THR A 50 0.42 -3.98 6.16
C THR A 50 1.29 -3.76 4.92
N VAL A 51 1.52 -4.81 4.17
CA VAL A 51 2.24 -4.72 2.89
C VAL A 51 1.28 -5.07 1.78
N ILE A 52 1.12 -4.16 0.84
CA ILE A 52 0.25 -4.36 -0.31
C ILE A 52 1.05 -4.20 -1.59
N GLU A 53 0.67 -4.97 -2.58
CA GLU A 53 1.19 -4.81 -3.93
C GLU A 53 0.12 -4.13 -4.77
N THR A 54 0.52 -3.07 -5.47
CA THR A 54 -0.35 -2.38 -6.42
C THR A 54 0.21 -2.57 -7.82
N GLN A 55 -0.46 -1.99 -8.81
CA GLN A 55 0.01 -2.09 -10.18
C GLN A 55 1.42 -1.55 -10.37
N ASN A 56 1.77 -0.49 -9.63
CA ASN A 56 3.04 0.21 -9.85
C ASN A 56 4.04 0.05 -8.73
N SER A 57 3.62 -0.37 -7.54
CA SER A 57 4.47 -0.29 -6.36
C SER A 57 4.12 -1.36 -5.35
N VAL A 58 5.06 -1.58 -4.43
CA VAL A 58 4.81 -2.36 -3.22
C VAL A 58 4.91 -1.40 -2.05
N TYR A 59 3.84 -1.28 -1.30
CA TYR A 59 3.76 -0.37 -0.16
C TYR A 59 3.89 -1.14 1.13
N SER A 60 4.78 -0.68 2.01
CA SER A 60 4.84 -1.12 3.39
C SER A 60 4.25 -0.01 4.25
N ILE A 61 3.06 -0.23 4.79
CA ILE A 61 2.38 0.78 5.59
C ILE A 61 2.57 0.45 7.06
N GLN A 62 3.37 1.26 7.74
CA GLN A 62 3.55 1.16 9.17
C GLN A 62 2.37 1.84 9.83
N LYS A 63 1.53 1.05 10.47
CA LYS A 63 0.29 1.57 11.05
C LYS A 63 0.58 2.34 12.32
N MET A 64 -0.11 3.43 12.45
CA MET A 64 0.05 4.32 13.59
C MET A 64 -1.11 4.18 14.56
#